data_498446616f6012a598a72a535098649b
#
_entry.id   498446616f6012a598a72a535098649b
#
_cell.length_a   1.000
_cell.length_b   1.000
_cell.length_c   1.000
_cell.angle_alpha   90.00
_cell.angle_beta   90.00
_cell.angle_gamma   90.00
#
_symmetry.space_group_name_H-M   'P 1'
#
loop_
_entity.id
_entity.type
_entity.pdbx_description
1 polymer ?
#
loop_
_entity_poly.entity_id
_entity_poly.type
_entity_poly.pdbx_seq_one_letter_code
_entity_poly.pdbx_strand_id
1 'polypeptide(L)'
;MKRSELVAYLDVYLGLESFEGLDRSLNGLVVGGPEKEVHNVAFAVDACQATFEKAIGEGADVLIVHHGLYWGTPLPITGTHHTRISTLLQGRSEEHT
;
A
#
# COMPACT_ATOMS: atom_id res chain seq x y z
N MET A 1 -16.97 -1.14 2.27
CA MET A 1 -16.42 -2.36 1.63
C MET A 1 -15.28 -2.91 2.46
N LYS A 2 -15.20 -4.21 2.58
CA LYS A 2 -14.10 -4.82 3.33
C LYS A 2 -12.78 -4.72 2.54
N ARG A 3 -11.66 -4.57 3.26
CA ARG A 3 -10.35 -4.49 2.64
C ARG A 3 -10.04 -5.69 1.74
N SER A 4 -10.39 -6.91 2.16
CA SER A 4 -10.17 -8.12 1.38
C SER A 4 -10.93 -8.11 0.05
N GLU A 5 -12.13 -7.56 0.02
CA GLU A 5 -12.92 -7.43 -1.20
C GLU A 5 -12.26 -6.43 -2.16
N LEU A 6 -11.77 -5.31 -1.64
CA LEU A 6 -11.07 -4.31 -2.44
C LEU A 6 -9.78 -4.90 -3.03
N VAL A 7 -8.99 -5.60 -2.22
CA VAL A 7 -7.73 -6.21 -2.67
C VAL A 7 -7.99 -7.24 -3.77
N ALA A 8 -8.97 -8.12 -3.58
CA ALA A 8 -9.31 -9.13 -4.58
C ALA A 8 -9.74 -8.48 -5.90
N TYR A 9 -10.55 -7.43 -5.83
CA TYR A 9 -10.97 -6.69 -7.02
C TYR A 9 -9.78 -6.07 -7.75
N LEU A 10 -8.89 -5.40 -7.02
CA LEU A 10 -7.74 -4.73 -7.61
C LEU A 10 -6.76 -5.73 -8.24
N ASP A 11 -6.53 -6.85 -7.58
CA ASP A 11 -5.60 -7.86 -8.08
C ASP A 11 -6.07 -8.45 -9.42
N VAL A 12 -7.37 -8.65 -9.56
CA VAL A 12 -7.96 -9.11 -10.83
C VAL A 12 -7.98 -8.00 -11.87
N TYR A 13 -8.47 -6.82 -11.49
CA TYR A 13 -8.62 -5.69 -12.41
C TYR A 13 -7.26 -5.24 -12.98
N LEU A 14 -6.23 -5.19 -12.14
CA LEU A 14 -4.89 -4.79 -12.56
C LEU A 14 -4.10 -5.92 -13.22
N GLY A 15 -4.60 -7.16 -13.16
CA GLY A 15 -3.96 -8.30 -13.77
C GLY A 15 -2.59 -8.62 -13.19
N LEU A 16 -2.44 -8.52 -11.87
CA LEU A 16 -1.12 -8.64 -11.21
C LEU A 16 -0.44 -9.97 -11.51
N GLU A 17 -1.18 -11.05 -11.62
CA GLU A 17 -0.61 -12.38 -11.95
C GLU A 17 0.05 -12.40 -13.33
N SER A 18 -0.46 -11.60 -14.28
CA SER A 18 0.09 -11.53 -15.64
C SER A 18 1.46 -10.86 -15.68
N PHE A 19 1.80 -10.07 -14.66
CA PHE A 19 3.07 -9.34 -14.57
C PHE A 19 4.05 -9.98 -13.59
N GLU A 20 3.68 -11.06 -12.95
CA GLU A 20 4.54 -11.76 -12.00
C GLU A 20 5.80 -12.25 -12.72
N GLY A 21 6.97 -11.90 -12.18
CA GLY A 21 8.25 -12.21 -12.78
C GLY A 21 8.74 -11.21 -13.82
N LEU A 22 7.89 -10.30 -14.31
CA LEU A 22 8.27 -9.26 -15.27
C LEU A 22 8.52 -7.91 -14.59
N ASP A 23 7.88 -7.69 -13.46
CA ASP A 23 7.96 -6.46 -12.68
C ASP A 23 8.73 -6.74 -11.39
N ARG A 24 9.68 -5.85 -11.04
CA ARG A 24 10.45 -5.97 -9.80
C ARG A 24 9.73 -5.45 -8.58
N SER A 25 8.64 -4.73 -8.77
CA SER A 25 7.81 -4.24 -7.66
C SER A 25 7.14 -5.40 -6.94
N LEU A 26 7.02 -5.28 -5.62
CA LEU A 26 6.14 -6.15 -4.86
C LEU A 26 4.73 -5.59 -4.97
N ASN A 27 3.92 -6.21 -5.82
CA ASN A 27 2.55 -5.78 -6.09
C ASN A 27 1.56 -6.43 -5.11
N GLY A 28 0.38 -5.82 -4.98
CA GLY A 28 -0.66 -6.27 -4.09
C GLY A 28 -0.68 -5.50 -2.77
N LEU A 29 -1.28 -6.08 -1.75
CA LEU A 29 -1.32 -5.47 -0.42
C LEU A 29 0.04 -5.64 0.24
N VAL A 30 0.73 -4.53 0.48
CA VAL A 30 2.09 -4.52 1.01
C VAL A 30 2.11 -4.22 2.50
N VAL A 31 1.32 -3.26 2.95
CA VAL A 31 1.15 -2.95 4.37
C VAL A 31 -0.31 -3.16 4.72
N GLY A 32 -0.58 -4.16 5.53
CA GLY A 32 -1.95 -4.47 5.93
C GLY A 32 -1.96 -5.32 7.19
N GLY A 33 -3.05 -5.23 7.91
CA GLY A 33 -3.28 -5.96 9.14
C GLY A 33 -4.56 -6.79 9.07
N PRO A 34 -5.23 -6.99 10.20
CA PRO A 34 -6.52 -7.67 10.25
C PRO A 34 -7.56 -6.99 9.35
N GLU A 35 -8.60 -7.72 9.02
CA GLU A 35 -9.69 -7.21 8.18
C GLU A 35 -10.27 -5.90 8.72
N LYS A 36 -10.61 -5.00 7.81
CA LYS A 36 -11.20 -3.70 8.15
C LYS A 36 -12.18 -3.24 7.09
N GLU A 37 -13.06 -2.33 7.47
CA GLU A 37 -13.91 -1.62 6.52
C GLU A 37 -13.12 -0.50 5.85
N VAL A 38 -13.28 -0.35 4.55
CA VAL A 38 -12.66 0.70 3.77
C VAL A 38 -13.74 1.69 3.33
N HIS A 39 -13.61 2.93 3.77
CA HIS A 39 -14.51 4.01 3.40
C HIS A 39 -13.86 5.00 2.44
N ASN A 40 -12.57 5.25 2.64
CA ASN A 40 -11.83 6.24 1.86
C ASN A 40 -10.55 5.62 1.30
N VAL A 41 -10.34 5.85 0.00
CA VAL A 41 -9.16 5.37 -0.72
C VAL A 41 -8.44 6.56 -1.32
N ALA A 42 -7.12 6.61 -1.14
CA ALA A 42 -6.28 7.61 -1.78
C ALA A 42 -5.41 6.96 -2.85
N PHE A 43 -5.04 7.73 -3.84
CA PHE A 43 -4.17 7.29 -4.93
C PHE A 43 -2.96 8.21 -5.01
N ALA A 44 -1.80 7.62 -5.28
CA ALA A 44 -0.57 8.37 -5.49
C ALA A 44 0.36 7.61 -6.43
N VAL A 45 1.39 8.30 -6.91
CA VAL A 45 2.40 7.66 -7.76
C VAL A 45 3.41 6.93 -6.89
N ASP A 46 3.95 7.60 -5.89
CA ASP A 46 5.04 7.07 -5.08
C ASP A 46 4.66 6.81 -3.64
N ALA A 47 5.17 5.71 -3.09
CA ALA A 47 5.08 5.37 -1.68
C ALA A 47 6.21 6.10 -0.92
N CYS A 48 5.95 7.32 -0.49
CA CYS A 48 6.91 8.12 0.24
C CYS A 48 6.26 8.77 1.47
N GLN A 49 7.09 9.29 2.37
CA GLN A 49 6.62 9.85 3.64
C GLN A 49 5.60 10.96 3.44
N ALA A 50 5.84 11.90 2.52
CA ALA A 50 4.94 13.01 2.26
C ALA A 50 3.57 12.53 1.78
N THR A 51 3.55 11.51 0.91
CA THR A 51 2.31 10.90 0.41
C THR A 51 1.54 10.23 1.55
N PHE A 52 2.23 9.52 2.43
CA PHE A 52 1.61 8.84 3.57
C PHE A 52 0.98 9.84 4.53
N GLU A 53 1.71 10.90 4.87
CA GLU A 53 1.20 11.94 5.76
C GLU A 53 -0.04 12.63 5.19
N LYS A 54 -0.02 12.93 3.90
CA LYS A 54 -1.16 13.55 3.22
C LYS A 54 -2.38 12.62 3.19
N ALA A 55 -2.18 11.36 2.84
CA ALA A 55 -3.26 10.37 2.79
C ALA A 55 -3.91 10.21 4.17
N ILE A 56 -3.11 10.10 5.22
CA ILE A 56 -3.59 9.99 6.59
C ILE A 56 -4.33 11.24 7.01
N GLY A 57 -3.80 12.42 6.69
CA GLY A 57 -4.43 13.69 7.00
C GLY A 57 -5.79 13.87 6.33
N GLU A 58 -6.00 13.22 5.19
CA GLU A 58 -7.29 13.22 4.47
C GLU A 58 -8.19 12.06 4.88
N GLY A 59 -7.78 11.24 5.84
CA GLY A 59 -8.59 10.14 6.38
C GLY A 59 -8.65 8.91 5.50
N ALA A 60 -7.63 8.67 4.69
CA ALA A 60 -7.59 7.49 3.84
C ALA A 60 -7.39 6.21 4.65
N ASP A 61 -8.19 5.20 4.40
CA ASP A 61 -8.05 3.87 4.99
C ASP A 61 -7.03 3.03 4.21
N VAL A 62 -6.97 3.23 2.91
CA VAL A 62 -6.04 2.54 2.01
C VAL A 62 -5.45 3.54 1.04
N LEU A 63 -4.16 3.43 0.82
CA LEU A 63 -3.42 4.20 -0.18
C LEU A 63 -2.99 3.24 -1.30
N ILE A 64 -3.38 3.55 -2.51
CA ILE A 64 -2.99 2.80 -3.71
C ILE A 64 -1.92 3.59 -4.45
N VAL A 65 -0.77 2.97 -4.69
CA VAL A 65 0.36 3.61 -5.34
C VAL A 65 0.80 2.84 -6.58
N HIS A 66 1.39 3.55 -7.53
CA HIS A 66 1.98 2.94 -8.72
C HIS A 66 3.38 2.40 -8.41
N HIS A 67 4.19 3.17 -7.69
CA HIS A 67 5.52 2.76 -7.23
C HIS A 67 5.50 2.52 -5.72
N GLY A 68 5.51 1.25 -5.32
CA GLY A 68 5.38 0.86 -3.93
C GLY A 68 6.67 0.93 -3.12
N LEU A 69 6.62 0.36 -1.91
CA LEU A 69 7.73 0.39 -0.97
C LEU A 69 8.86 -0.59 -1.33
N TYR A 70 8.54 -1.68 -2.00
CA TYR A 70 9.50 -2.74 -2.28
C TYR A 70 9.69 -2.96 -3.78
N TRP A 71 10.94 -3.17 -4.17
CA TRP A 71 11.34 -3.39 -5.55
C TRP A 71 12.18 -4.67 -5.68
N GLY A 72 11.55 -5.82 -5.38
CA GLY A 72 12.17 -7.13 -5.56
C GLY A 72 13.09 -7.59 -4.44
N THR A 73 13.62 -6.68 -3.63
CA THR A 73 14.52 -7.02 -2.53
C THR A 73 13.89 -6.62 -1.20
N PRO A 74 13.84 -7.53 -0.22
CA PRO A 74 13.39 -7.18 1.12
C PRO A 74 14.28 -6.12 1.74
N LEU A 75 13.68 -5.18 2.47
CA LEU A 75 14.40 -4.12 3.16
C LEU A 75 14.26 -4.31 4.68
N PRO A 76 15.33 -4.13 5.45
CA PRO A 76 15.23 -4.07 6.90
C PRO A 76 14.32 -2.92 7.32
N ILE A 77 13.53 -3.14 8.36
CA ILE A 77 12.62 -2.11 8.87
C ILE A 77 13.38 -1.21 9.84
N THR A 78 14.20 -0.34 9.25
CA THR A 78 15.06 0.61 9.98
C THR A 78 15.08 1.94 9.23
N GLY A 79 15.54 3.00 9.90
CA GLY A 79 15.72 4.32 9.29
C GLY A 79 14.47 4.83 8.59
N THR A 80 14.63 5.33 7.37
CA THR A 80 13.54 5.88 6.57
C THR A 80 12.42 4.88 6.34
N HIS A 81 12.76 3.61 6.09
CA HIS A 81 11.76 2.57 5.87
C HIS A 81 10.91 2.33 7.12
N HIS A 82 11.55 2.32 8.30
CA HIS A 82 10.83 2.21 9.57
C HIS A 82 9.87 3.39 9.76
N THR A 83 10.31 4.61 9.47
CA THR A 83 9.49 5.81 9.60
C THR A 83 8.26 5.75 8.70
N ARG A 84 8.42 5.31 7.46
CA ARG A 84 7.32 5.15 6.50
C ARG A 84 6.28 4.15 6.98
N ILE A 85 6.73 2.97 7.41
CA ILE A 85 5.83 1.92 7.89
C ILE A 85 5.14 2.36 9.18
N SER A 86 5.88 2.96 10.12
CA SER A 86 5.31 3.46 11.36
C SER A 86 4.21 4.50 11.11
N THR A 87 4.42 5.41 10.16
CA THR A 87 3.44 6.43 9.80
C THR A 87 2.14 5.79 9.35
N LEU A 88 2.21 4.79 8.47
CA LEU A 88 1.02 4.08 8.01
C LEU A 88 0.31 3.36 9.14
N LEU A 89 1.05 2.63 9.97
CA LEU A 89 0.46 1.85 11.07
C LEU A 89 -0.19 2.75 12.12
N GLN A 90 0.48 3.83 12.52
CA GLN A 90 -0.04 4.78 13.50
C GLN A 90 -1.26 5.53 12.97
N GLY A 91 -1.26 5.87 11.70
CA GLY A 91 -2.39 6.53 11.05
C GLY A 91 -3.52 5.57 10.67
N ARG A 92 -3.35 4.27 10.95
CA ARG A 92 -4.32 3.22 10.60
C ARG A 92 -4.66 3.20 9.11
N SER A 93 -3.68 3.53 8.27
CA SER A 93 -3.80 3.43 6.83
C SER A 93 -3.01 2.22 6.33
N GLU A 94 -3.47 1.64 5.23
CA GLU A 94 -2.80 0.50 4.59
C GLU A 94 -2.34 0.90 3.20
N GLU A 95 -1.31 0.22 2.68
CA GLU A 95 -0.75 0.52 1.38
C GLU A 95 -0.91 -0.66 0.44
N HIS A 96 -1.41 -0.40 -0.74
CA HIS A 96 -1.52 -1.36 -1.85
C HIS A 96 -0.74 -0.80 -3.04
N THR A 97 0.10 -1.65 -3.59
CA THR A 97 0.86 -1.31 -4.80
C THR A 97 0.17 -1.84 -6.03
#